data_3f93d3952c31046f687b41f964ccd510
#
_entry.id   3f93d3952c31046f687b41f964ccd510
#
_cell.length_a   1.000
_cell.length_b   1.000
_cell.length_c   1.000
_cell.angle_alpha   90.00
_cell.angle_beta   90.00
_cell.angle_gamma   90.00
#
_symmetry.space_group_name_H-M   'P 1'
#
loop_
_entity.id
_entity.type
_entity.pdbx_description
1 polymer ?
#
loop_
_entity_poly.entity_id
_entity_poly.type
_entity_poly.pdbx_seq_one_letter_code
_entity_poly.pdbx_strand_id
1 'polypeptide(L)'
;MLKLTIPARWQGAPWLLCAFRPFFLAALVSAVLLLTLWLGYLKGLWPLPAVAGGPLVWHAHELLFGFGLAAVAGFVFTAVPEFTRTPAVARPLFFWVLVLWLLARASFWLSGMLGPWPAALCNIGLAVALPSLLASRLFSDPSRRQWAFAAGLLSLALVCLGFYADLLRGLDPMRWLHAGIGALVALVLIALSRISMRMVNDSLEDWQLRRPHDEAIVYRALPPRRNLAIFCIALYTLAEFFLPGAQVGGWLALACTAALFNVLNDWHVGRALFNRWVLSLYLVYWLMALGYAALGVSLLWQALPLSAGRHLLTIGGLGLSIFAVIAIAGRTHSGEALDPRPWVPISAVLLVLGALLRLGASLPGWPYQALLGASGLAWIVAFALALRYLGMVFASPRRDGGTGCEEPLDAGHESTAAPRCG
;
A
#
# COMPACT_ATOMS: atom_id res chain seq x y z
N MET A 1 14.62 -30.41 -6.28
CA MET A 1 14.20 -29.17 -5.60
C MET A 1 15.32 -28.69 -4.67
N LEU A 2 15.93 -27.56 -4.93
CA LEU A 2 16.86 -26.92 -3.99
C LEU A 2 16.12 -26.68 -2.67
N LYS A 3 16.60 -27.28 -1.57
CA LYS A 3 16.06 -26.97 -0.22
C LYS A 3 16.54 -25.58 0.17
N LEU A 4 15.69 -24.57 -0.03
CA LEU A 4 15.96 -23.22 0.49
C LEU A 4 16.03 -23.29 2.01
N THR A 5 17.16 -22.89 2.60
CA THR A 5 17.36 -22.84 4.05
C THR A 5 17.65 -21.40 4.48
N ILE A 6 17.33 -21.07 5.72
CA ILE A 6 17.72 -19.81 6.35
C ILE A 6 19.05 -20.04 7.07
N PRO A 7 20.01 -19.10 7.03
CA PRO A 7 21.22 -19.18 7.83
C PRO A 7 20.91 -19.44 9.31
N ALA A 8 21.68 -20.34 9.95
CA ALA A 8 21.39 -20.84 11.31
C ALA A 8 21.11 -19.71 12.32
N ARG A 9 21.88 -18.61 12.25
CA ARG A 9 21.72 -17.42 13.11
C ARG A 9 20.34 -16.71 13.01
N TRP A 10 19.58 -16.94 11.95
CA TRP A 10 18.28 -16.29 11.70
C TRP A 10 17.09 -17.22 11.88
N GLN A 11 17.29 -18.55 12.08
CA GLN A 11 16.20 -19.54 12.10
C GLN A 11 15.16 -19.28 13.21
N GLY A 12 15.59 -18.75 14.36
CA GLY A 12 14.72 -18.42 15.50
C GLY A 12 14.36 -16.93 15.63
N ALA A 13 14.72 -16.11 14.66
CA ALA A 13 14.56 -14.66 14.76
C ALA A 13 13.07 -14.26 14.77
N PRO A 14 12.61 -13.47 15.78
CA PRO A 14 11.20 -13.08 15.90
C PRO A 14 10.66 -12.31 14.68
N TRP A 15 11.50 -11.52 14.01
CA TRP A 15 11.13 -10.78 12.80
C TRP A 15 10.88 -11.68 11.58
N LEU A 16 11.21 -12.99 11.65
CA LEU A 16 10.90 -14.01 10.64
C LEU A 16 9.75 -14.94 11.04
N LEU A 17 9.00 -14.64 12.10
CA LEU A 17 7.84 -15.45 12.47
C LEU A 17 6.74 -15.45 11.40
N CYS A 18 6.53 -14.31 10.75
CA CYS A 18 5.55 -14.14 9.68
C CYS A 18 6.08 -13.21 8.59
N ALA A 19 5.65 -13.43 7.35
CA ALA A 19 6.13 -12.71 6.18
C ALA A 19 5.92 -11.19 6.27
N PHE A 20 4.81 -10.70 6.84
CA PHE A 20 4.58 -9.26 6.95
C PHE A 20 5.64 -8.53 7.76
N ARG A 21 6.19 -9.15 8.81
CA ARG A 21 7.11 -8.49 9.74
C ARG A 21 8.34 -7.88 9.06
N PRO A 22 9.17 -8.63 8.31
CA PRO A 22 10.35 -8.07 7.67
C PRO A 22 9.98 -7.09 6.55
N PHE A 23 8.92 -7.35 5.80
CA PHE A 23 8.51 -6.47 4.71
C PHE A 23 7.87 -5.18 5.19
N PHE A 24 7.08 -5.20 6.26
CA PHE A 24 6.54 -3.97 6.85
C PHE A 24 7.63 -3.15 7.54
N LEU A 25 8.61 -3.79 8.19
CA LEU A 25 9.81 -3.09 8.67
C LEU A 25 10.56 -2.42 7.51
N ALA A 26 10.79 -3.14 6.41
CA ALA A 26 11.44 -2.62 5.21
C ALA A 26 10.66 -1.44 4.63
N ALA A 27 9.32 -1.53 4.56
CA ALA A 27 8.47 -0.43 4.10
C ALA A 27 8.56 0.80 5.03
N LEU A 28 8.45 0.62 6.35
CA LEU A 28 8.53 1.73 7.31
C LEU A 28 9.90 2.44 7.26
N VAL A 29 10.99 1.67 7.20
CA VAL A 29 12.34 2.22 7.06
C VAL A 29 12.48 2.96 5.73
N SER A 30 12.00 2.37 4.63
CA SER A 30 12.02 3.02 3.31
C SER A 30 11.23 4.32 3.30
N ALA A 31 10.03 4.35 3.89
CA ALA A 31 9.20 5.55 3.93
C ALA A 31 9.92 6.74 4.59
N VAL A 32 10.63 6.50 5.69
CA VAL A 32 11.40 7.52 6.40
C VAL A 32 12.67 7.89 5.64
N LEU A 33 13.48 6.89 5.25
CA LEU A 33 14.76 7.09 4.62
C LEU A 33 14.65 7.82 3.27
N LEU A 34 13.77 7.32 2.39
CA LEU A 34 13.65 7.82 1.01
C LEU A 34 13.19 9.27 0.98
N LEU A 35 12.22 9.64 1.82
CA LEU A 35 11.75 11.03 1.89
C LEU A 35 12.76 11.95 2.57
N THR A 36 13.51 11.47 3.57
CA THR A 36 14.59 12.23 4.17
C THR A 36 15.66 12.54 3.14
N LEU A 37 16.10 11.54 2.37
CA LEU A 37 17.08 11.72 1.29
C LEU A 37 16.56 12.68 0.21
N TRP A 38 15.31 12.51 -0.20
CA TRP A 38 14.69 13.37 -1.22
C TRP A 38 14.59 14.83 -0.80
N LEU A 39 14.10 15.10 0.43
CA LEU A 39 14.00 16.47 0.93
C LEU A 39 15.39 17.12 1.10
N GLY A 40 16.36 16.37 1.62
CA GLY A 40 17.71 16.88 1.74
C GLY A 40 18.35 17.20 0.40
N TYR A 41 18.12 16.37 -0.63
CA TYR A 41 18.51 16.65 -2.01
C TYR A 41 17.86 17.95 -2.54
N LEU A 42 16.54 18.09 -2.38
CA LEU A 42 15.81 19.29 -2.83
C LEU A 42 16.25 20.57 -2.10
N LYS A 43 16.79 20.44 -0.88
CA LYS A 43 17.35 21.55 -0.09
C LYS A 43 18.85 21.77 -0.37
N GLY A 44 19.49 20.97 -1.23
CA GLY A 44 20.91 21.05 -1.51
C GLY A 44 21.83 20.61 -0.37
N LEU A 45 21.31 19.86 0.62
CA LEU A 45 22.09 19.39 1.77
C LEU A 45 23.03 18.24 1.42
N TRP A 46 22.63 17.37 0.50
CA TRP A 46 23.43 16.24 -0.01
C TRP A 46 22.99 15.81 -1.41
N PRO A 47 23.89 15.17 -2.17
CA PRO A 47 23.54 14.57 -3.44
C PRO A 47 22.74 13.28 -3.23
N LEU A 48 21.91 12.90 -4.22
CA LEU A 48 21.36 11.55 -4.32
C LEU A 48 22.36 10.62 -5.02
N PRO A 49 22.21 9.28 -4.84
CA PRO A 49 22.95 8.32 -5.65
C PRO A 49 22.77 8.61 -7.14
N ALA A 50 23.84 8.56 -7.90
CA ALA A 50 23.77 8.62 -9.35
C ALA A 50 23.12 7.34 -9.87
N VAL A 51 21.86 7.42 -10.30
CA VAL A 51 21.10 6.28 -10.82
C VAL A 51 20.77 6.46 -12.29
N ALA A 52 20.54 5.35 -12.98
CA ALA A 52 20.01 5.39 -14.33
C ALA A 52 18.61 6.06 -14.32
N GLY A 53 18.41 7.05 -15.19
CA GLY A 53 17.19 7.86 -15.27
C GLY A 53 17.17 9.13 -14.40
N GLY A 54 18.14 9.31 -13.50
CA GLY A 54 18.30 10.54 -12.72
C GLY A 54 17.43 10.65 -11.46
N PRO A 55 17.48 11.81 -10.75
CA PRO A 55 16.91 11.95 -9.41
C PRO A 55 15.38 11.80 -9.35
N LEU A 56 14.63 12.27 -10.35
CA LEU A 56 13.18 12.16 -10.37
C LEU A 56 12.73 10.70 -10.54
N VAL A 57 13.44 9.96 -11.42
CA VAL A 57 13.22 8.52 -11.59
C VAL A 57 13.56 7.77 -10.31
N TRP A 58 14.67 8.13 -9.64
CA TRP A 58 15.02 7.55 -8.34
C TRP A 58 13.88 7.73 -7.32
N HIS A 59 13.37 8.96 -7.17
CA HIS A 59 12.31 9.27 -6.23
C HIS A 59 11.06 8.41 -6.49
N ALA A 60 10.55 8.41 -7.72
CA ALA A 60 9.33 7.69 -8.07
C ALA A 60 9.52 6.16 -8.02
N HIS A 61 10.65 5.65 -8.52
CA HIS A 61 10.98 4.23 -8.50
C HIS A 61 11.09 3.68 -7.09
N GLU A 62 11.84 4.36 -6.22
CA GLU A 62 12.05 3.88 -4.85
C GLU A 62 10.77 3.94 -4.01
N LEU A 63 9.93 4.93 -4.20
CA LEU A 63 8.65 4.97 -3.49
C LEU A 63 7.66 3.92 -4.00
N LEU A 64 7.68 3.56 -5.28
CA LEU A 64 6.80 2.52 -5.82
C LEU A 64 7.36 1.11 -5.57
N PHE A 65 8.61 0.85 -6.01
CA PHE A 65 9.22 -0.49 -5.95
C PHE A 65 10.05 -0.74 -4.69
N GLY A 66 10.46 0.31 -3.99
CA GLY A 66 11.05 0.19 -2.66
C GLY A 66 9.97 0.08 -1.58
N PHE A 67 9.37 1.21 -1.23
CA PHE A 67 8.35 1.32 -0.18
C PHE A 67 7.06 0.56 -0.53
N GLY A 68 6.45 0.88 -1.69
CA GLY A 68 5.15 0.31 -2.07
C GLY A 68 5.20 -1.20 -2.26
N LEU A 69 6.19 -1.73 -2.99
CA LEU A 69 6.27 -3.16 -3.25
C LEU A 69 6.65 -3.97 -1.99
N ALA A 70 7.42 -3.39 -1.05
CA ALA A 70 7.66 -4.01 0.25
C ALA A 70 6.34 -4.15 1.04
N ALA A 71 5.52 -3.08 1.08
CA ALA A 71 4.21 -3.13 1.72
C ALA A 71 3.29 -4.17 1.05
N VAL A 72 3.25 -4.22 -0.28
CA VAL A 72 2.50 -5.23 -1.04
C VAL A 72 2.98 -6.63 -0.72
N ALA A 73 4.29 -6.89 -0.72
CA ALA A 73 4.85 -8.21 -0.43
C ALA A 73 4.47 -8.69 0.98
N GLY A 74 4.63 -7.83 1.99
CA GLY A 74 4.21 -8.14 3.37
C GLY A 74 2.73 -8.46 3.48
N PHE A 75 1.89 -7.68 2.81
CA PHE A 75 0.45 -7.90 2.80
C PHE A 75 0.07 -9.19 2.07
N VAL A 76 0.50 -9.40 0.82
CA VAL A 76 0.02 -10.54 0.02
C VAL A 76 0.54 -11.89 0.52
N PHE A 77 1.76 -11.95 1.05
CA PHE A 77 2.29 -13.19 1.65
C PHE A 77 1.59 -13.60 2.94
N THR A 78 0.88 -12.67 3.58
CA THR A 78 0.09 -12.94 4.79
C THR A 78 -1.38 -13.11 4.45
N ALA A 79 -1.98 -12.17 3.73
CA ALA A 79 -3.40 -12.13 3.46
C ALA A 79 -3.87 -13.16 2.42
N VAL A 80 -3.06 -13.49 1.40
CA VAL A 80 -3.48 -14.48 0.38
C VAL A 80 -3.66 -15.87 0.98
N PRO A 81 -2.70 -16.43 1.76
CA PRO A 81 -2.91 -17.70 2.47
C PRO A 81 -4.17 -17.71 3.35
N GLU A 82 -4.42 -16.62 4.09
CA GLU A 82 -5.62 -16.48 4.92
C GLU A 82 -6.90 -16.50 4.09
N PHE A 83 -6.96 -15.67 3.04
CA PHE A 83 -8.15 -15.57 2.18
C PHE A 83 -8.44 -16.85 1.39
N THR A 84 -7.43 -17.65 1.10
CA THR A 84 -7.56 -18.93 0.39
C THR A 84 -7.59 -20.12 1.33
N ARG A 85 -7.45 -19.92 2.64
CA ARG A 85 -7.36 -20.96 3.67
C ARG A 85 -6.26 -21.98 3.35
N THR A 86 -5.13 -21.51 2.83
CA THR A 86 -3.96 -22.31 2.52
C THR A 86 -2.88 -22.10 3.57
N PRO A 87 -1.93 -23.05 3.71
CA PRO A 87 -0.83 -22.90 4.66
C PRO A 87 -0.05 -21.60 4.45
N ALA A 88 0.45 -21.00 5.53
CA ALA A 88 1.29 -19.81 5.47
C ALA A 88 2.50 -19.99 4.54
N VAL A 89 3.00 -18.89 3.99
CA VAL A 89 4.21 -18.93 3.15
C VAL A 89 5.40 -19.35 4.00
N ALA A 90 6.17 -20.33 3.53
CA ALA A 90 7.30 -20.88 4.25
C ALA A 90 8.38 -19.82 4.54
N ARG A 91 8.93 -19.81 5.77
CA ARG A 91 9.94 -18.85 6.21
C ARG A 91 11.14 -18.72 5.28
N PRO A 92 11.76 -19.80 4.77
CA PRO A 92 12.89 -19.67 3.84
C PRO A 92 12.50 -18.92 2.56
N LEU A 93 11.27 -19.12 2.07
CA LEU A 93 10.82 -18.54 0.83
C LEU A 93 10.73 -17.01 0.95
N PHE A 94 10.00 -16.49 1.92
CA PHE A 94 9.89 -15.04 2.07
C PHE A 94 11.20 -14.38 2.55
N PHE A 95 12.08 -15.11 3.27
CA PHE A 95 13.42 -14.64 3.58
C PHE A 95 14.23 -14.34 2.31
N TRP A 96 14.26 -15.26 1.35
CA TRP A 96 15.00 -15.08 0.10
C TRP A 96 14.35 -14.02 -0.81
N VAL A 97 13.02 -13.85 -0.74
CA VAL A 97 12.34 -12.73 -1.42
C VAL A 97 12.75 -11.39 -0.77
N LEU A 98 12.90 -11.32 0.56
CA LEU A 98 13.43 -10.14 1.23
C LEU A 98 14.88 -9.84 0.81
N VAL A 99 15.74 -10.87 0.73
CA VAL A 99 17.11 -10.71 0.22
C VAL A 99 17.09 -10.19 -1.21
N LEU A 100 16.24 -10.72 -2.07
CA LEU A 100 16.08 -10.23 -3.45
C LEU A 100 15.60 -8.77 -3.47
N TRP A 101 14.69 -8.38 -2.57
CA TRP A 101 14.26 -6.98 -2.43
C TRP A 101 15.44 -6.07 -2.04
N LEU A 102 16.28 -6.48 -1.08
CA LEU A 102 17.48 -5.72 -0.69
C LEU A 102 18.46 -5.59 -1.86
N LEU A 103 18.70 -6.68 -2.60
CA LEU A 103 19.55 -6.66 -3.79
C LEU A 103 18.99 -5.75 -4.88
N ALA A 104 17.66 -5.73 -5.05
CA ALA A 104 17.00 -4.85 -5.99
C ALA A 104 17.18 -3.37 -5.61
N ARG A 105 17.14 -3.02 -4.31
CA ARG A 105 17.46 -1.64 -3.86
C ARG A 105 18.92 -1.30 -4.08
N ALA A 106 19.82 -2.15 -3.60
CA ALA A 106 21.27 -1.92 -3.74
C ALA A 106 21.68 -1.79 -5.21
N SER A 107 21.23 -2.69 -6.08
CA SER A 107 21.56 -2.66 -7.51
C SER A 107 21.02 -1.41 -8.21
N PHE A 108 19.82 -0.94 -7.85
CA PHE A 108 19.26 0.28 -8.45
C PHE A 108 20.03 1.53 -7.96
N TRP A 109 20.36 1.62 -6.67
CA TRP A 109 21.14 2.75 -6.15
C TRP A 109 22.56 2.82 -6.72
N LEU A 110 23.12 1.68 -7.10
CA LEU A 110 24.44 1.57 -7.75
C LEU A 110 24.36 1.58 -9.28
N SER A 111 23.17 1.78 -9.87
CA SER A 111 22.98 1.65 -11.33
C SER A 111 23.75 2.69 -12.16
N GLY A 112 24.10 3.83 -11.56
CA GLY A 112 25.00 4.80 -12.20
C GLY A 112 26.44 4.31 -12.35
N MET A 113 26.87 3.34 -11.51
CA MET A 113 28.21 2.73 -11.54
C MET A 113 28.22 1.38 -12.26
N LEU A 114 27.23 0.53 -11.97
CA LEU A 114 27.14 -0.86 -12.45
C LEU A 114 26.33 -0.99 -13.75
N GLY A 115 25.76 0.11 -14.22
CA GLY A 115 24.76 0.08 -15.28
C GLY A 115 23.40 -0.43 -14.80
N PRO A 116 22.35 -0.32 -15.65
CA PRO A 116 20.97 -0.64 -15.25
C PRO A 116 20.66 -2.14 -15.23
N TRP A 117 21.48 -3.03 -15.81
CA TRP A 117 21.19 -4.46 -15.94
C TRP A 117 21.04 -5.21 -14.62
N PRO A 118 21.94 -5.04 -13.61
CA PRO A 118 21.75 -5.71 -12.31
C PRO A 118 20.46 -5.29 -11.62
N ALA A 119 20.11 -4.00 -11.71
CA ALA A 119 18.87 -3.48 -11.18
C ALA A 119 17.64 -4.07 -11.91
N ALA A 120 17.71 -4.18 -13.23
CA ALA A 120 16.65 -4.79 -14.04
C ALA A 120 16.41 -6.24 -13.62
N LEU A 121 17.45 -7.06 -13.54
CA LEU A 121 17.35 -8.46 -13.16
C LEU A 121 16.73 -8.63 -11.76
N CYS A 122 17.22 -7.89 -10.77
CA CYS A 122 16.72 -8.01 -9.40
C CYS A 122 15.29 -7.50 -9.24
N ASN A 123 14.94 -6.36 -9.83
CA ASN A 123 13.61 -5.78 -9.69
C ASN A 123 12.55 -6.55 -10.48
N ILE A 124 12.83 -6.94 -11.72
CA ILE A 124 11.93 -7.78 -12.52
C ILE A 124 11.78 -9.15 -11.85
N GLY A 125 12.88 -9.75 -11.40
CA GLY A 125 12.86 -11.00 -10.65
C GLY A 125 11.97 -10.93 -9.42
N LEU A 126 12.06 -9.86 -8.64
CA LEU A 126 11.20 -9.61 -7.48
C LEU A 126 9.73 -9.43 -7.89
N ALA A 127 9.45 -8.59 -8.89
CA ALA A 127 8.09 -8.29 -9.33
C ALA A 127 7.38 -9.54 -9.92
N VAL A 128 8.12 -10.43 -10.58
CA VAL A 128 7.61 -11.69 -11.10
C VAL A 128 7.50 -12.75 -10.00
N ALA A 129 8.40 -12.76 -9.02
CA ALA A 129 8.36 -13.74 -7.92
C ALA A 129 7.06 -13.65 -7.11
N LEU A 130 6.54 -12.44 -6.84
CA LEU A 130 5.33 -12.26 -6.05
C LEU A 130 4.09 -12.98 -6.63
N PRO A 131 3.66 -12.72 -7.87
CA PRO A 131 2.54 -13.47 -8.46
C PRO A 131 2.85 -14.96 -8.65
N SER A 132 4.08 -15.32 -9.00
CA SER A 132 4.46 -16.72 -9.26
C SER A 132 4.40 -17.60 -8.02
N LEU A 133 4.89 -17.09 -6.88
CA LEU A 133 4.88 -17.82 -5.60
C LEU A 133 3.48 -17.96 -5.00
N LEU A 134 2.57 -17.08 -5.37
CA LEU A 134 1.17 -17.09 -4.93
C LEU A 134 0.22 -17.69 -5.96
N ALA A 135 0.68 -18.00 -7.18
CA ALA A 135 -0.16 -18.43 -8.30
C ALA A 135 -1.07 -19.61 -7.94
N SER A 136 -0.50 -20.67 -7.35
CA SER A 136 -1.29 -21.84 -6.95
C SER A 136 -2.42 -21.50 -6.00
N ARG A 137 -2.18 -20.61 -5.03
CA ARG A 137 -3.18 -20.15 -4.05
C ARG A 137 -4.25 -19.25 -4.69
N LEU A 138 -3.83 -18.35 -5.58
CA LEU A 138 -4.71 -17.39 -6.24
C LEU A 138 -5.65 -18.02 -7.27
N PHE A 139 -5.18 -19.06 -7.97
CA PHE A 139 -5.93 -19.71 -9.04
C PHE A 139 -6.65 -20.99 -8.63
N SER A 140 -6.30 -21.60 -7.47
CA SER A 140 -6.99 -22.79 -6.95
C SER A 140 -8.34 -22.50 -6.29
N ASP A 141 -8.68 -21.23 -6.04
CA ASP A 141 -9.98 -20.86 -5.46
C ASP A 141 -11.09 -20.98 -6.50
N PRO A 142 -12.04 -21.95 -6.37
CA PRO A 142 -13.13 -22.13 -7.31
C PRO A 142 -14.04 -20.91 -7.44
N SER A 143 -14.10 -20.08 -6.39
CA SER A 143 -14.93 -18.86 -6.38
C SER A 143 -14.34 -17.72 -7.21
N ARG A 144 -13.10 -17.83 -7.68
CA ARG A 144 -12.35 -16.82 -8.45
C ARG A 144 -12.23 -15.46 -7.74
N ARG A 145 -12.56 -15.38 -6.45
CA ARG A 145 -12.56 -14.12 -5.68
C ARG A 145 -11.17 -13.50 -5.53
N GLN A 146 -10.11 -14.31 -5.72
CA GLN A 146 -8.71 -13.89 -5.59
C GLN A 146 -8.08 -13.45 -6.91
N TRP A 147 -8.73 -13.64 -8.06
CA TRP A 147 -8.19 -13.31 -9.37
C TRP A 147 -7.87 -11.82 -9.53
N ALA A 148 -8.62 -10.95 -8.83
CA ALA A 148 -8.33 -9.52 -8.81
C ALA A 148 -6.95 -9.21 -8.20
N PHE A 149 -6.53 -9.94 -7.14
CA PHE A 149 -5.17 -9.83 -6.60
C PHE A 149 -4.13 -10.33 -7.60
N ALA A 150 -4.39 -11.45 -8.28
CA ALA A 150 -3.51 -11.96 -9.31
C ALA A 150 -3.31 -10.94 -10.43
N ALA A 151 -4.41 -10.35 -10.94
CA ALA A 151 -4.36 -9.32 -11.96
C ALA A 151 -3.56 -8.08 -11.51
N GLY A 152 -3.75 -7.61 -10.28
CA GLY A 152 -3.01 -6.49 -9.73
C GLY A 152 -1.51 -6.77 -9.59
N LEU A 153 -1.12 -7.96 -9.11
CA LEU A 153 0.29 -8.35 -9.01
C LEU A 153 0.94 -8.51 -10.40
N LEU A 154 0.23 -9.09 -11.36
CA LEU A 154 0.69 -9.21 -12.75
C LEU A 154 0.83 -7.83 -13.41
N SER A 155 -0.07 -6.89 -13.12
CA SER A 155 0.04 -5.51 -13.60
C SER A 155 1.29 -4.82 -13.05
N LEU A 156 1.62 -5.00 -11.77
CA LEU A 156 2.87 -4.49 -11.19
C LEU A 156 4.11 -5.13 -11.82
N ALA A 157 4.08 -6.43 -12.09
CA ALA A 157 5.17 -7.12 -12.78
C ALA A 157 5.36 -6.59 -14.21
N LEU A 158 4.27 -6.36 -14.94
CA LEU A 158 4.28 -5.77 -16.28
C LEU A 158 4.84 -4.33 -16.24
N VAL A 159 4.41 -3.51 -15.28
CA VAL A 159 4.91 -2.14 -15.09
C VAL A 159 6.41 -2.16 -14.82
N CYS A 160 6.89 -3.04 -13.96
CA CYS A 160 8.31 -3.17 -13.66
C CYS A 160 9.12 -3.62 -14.90
N LEU A 161 8.62 -4.61 -15.63
CA LEU A 161 9.23 -5.08 -16.89
C LEU A 161 9.32 -3.96 -17.91
N GLY A 162 8.23 -3.22 -18.13
CA GLY A 162 8.18 -2.11 -19.08
C GLY A 162 9.08 -0.95 -18.67
N PHE A 163 9.12 -0.62 -17.37
CA PHE A 163 10.04 0.39 -16.83
C PHE A 163 11.50 0.08 -17.19
N TYR A 164 11.95 -1.15 -16.92
CA TYR A 164 13.32 -1.54 -17.23
C TYR A 164 13.55 -1.73 -18.73
N ALA A 165 12.55 -2.14 -19.47
CA ALA A 165 12.66 -2.22 -20.94
C ALA A 165 12.91 -0.84 -21.58
N ASP A 166 12.22 0.20 -21.12
CA ASP A 166 12.44 1.57 -21.59
C ASP A 166 13.79 2.13 -21.07
N LEU A 167 14.10 1.94 -19.80
CA LEU A 167 15.35 2.39 -19.20
C LEU A 167 16.58 1.80 -19.92
N LEU A 168 16.56 0.50 -20.23
CA LEU A 168 17.66 -0.18 -20.95
C LEU A 168 17.79 0.27 -22.39
N ARG A 169 16.74 0.80 -23.00
CA ARG A 169 16.73 1.39 -24.34
C ARG A 169 17.10 2.88 -24.35
N GLY A 170 17.33 3.49 -23.17
CA GLY A 170 17.57 4.93 -23.04
C GLY A 170 16.33 5.79 -23.25
N LEU A 171 15.14 5.21 -23.15
CA LEU A 171 13.86 5.92 -23.22
C LEU A 171 13.42 6.39 -21.85
N ASP A 172 12.52 7.40 -21.80
CA ASP A 172 11.94 7.87 -20.54
C ASP A 172 11.01 6.82 -19.92
N PRO A 173 11.34 6.22 -18.76
CA PRO A 173 10.54 5.19 -18.13
C PRO A 173 9.41 5.72 -17.25
N MET A 174 9.26 7.05 -17.11
CA MET A 174 8.31 7.66 -16.17
C MET A 174 6.85 7.27 -16.42
N ARG A 175 6.45 7.04 -17.67
CA ARG A 175 5.09 6.57 -18.00
C ARG A 175 4.71 5.26 -17.30
N TRP A 176 5.68 4.36 -17.12
CA TRP A 176 5.48 3.10 -16.41
C TRP A 176 5.30 3.30 -14.91
N LEU A 177 6.03 4.25 -14.31
CA LEU A 177 5.85 4.60 -12.89
C LEU A 177 4.48 5.23 -12.64
N HIS A 178 3.98 6.07 -13.57
CA HIS A 178 2.61 6.59 -13.49
C HIS A 178 1.57 5.46 -13.60
N ALA A 179 1.74 4.50 -14.51
CA ALA A 179 0.88 3.33 -14.59
C ALA A 179 0.95 2.47 -13.30
N GLY A 180 2.12 2.41 -12.68
CA GLY A 180 2.33 1.75 -11.39
C GLY A 180 1.49 2.35 -10.25
N ILE A 181 1.28 3.67 -10.25
CA ILE A 181 0.36 4.33 -9.30
C ILE A 181 -1.06 3.76 -9.48
N GLY A 182 -1.55 3.68 -10.72
CA GLY A 182 -2.87 3.11 -11.02
C GLY A 182 -3.01 1.65 -10.56
N ALA A 183 -2.00 0.82 -10.84
CA ALA A 183 -1.98 -0.57 -10.41
C ALA A 183 -1.99 -0.72 -8.88
N LEU A 184 -1.21 0.09 -8.15
CA LEU A 184 -1.20 0.10 -6.69
C LEU A 184 -2.53 0.59 -6.10
N VAL A 185 -3.12 1.65 -6.67
CA VAL A 185 -4.44 2.15 -6.24
C VAL A 185 -5.51 1.07 -6.41
N ALA A 186 -5.51 0.35 -7.53
CA ALA A 186 -6.43 -0.76 -7.76
C ALA A 186 -6.23 -1.89 -6.73
N LEU A 187 -4.99 -2.28 -6.44
CA LEU A 187 -4.68 -3.27 -5.39
C LEU A 187 -5.14 -2.82 -4.01
N VAL A 188 -4.92 -1.54 -3.68
CA VAL A 188 -5.38 -0.96 -2.41
C VAL A 188 -6.91 -1.03 -2.31
N LEU A 189 -7.67 -0.70 -3.36
CA LEU A 189 -9.13 -0.81 -3.36
C LEU A 189 -9.60 -2.25 -3.10
N ILE A 190 -8.90 -3.24 -3.66
CA ILE A 190 -9.22 -4.66 -3.42
C ILE A 190 -8.95 -5.03 -1.96
N ALA A 191 -7.80 -4.64 -1.40
CA ALA A 191 -7.41 -4.94 -0.04
C ALA A 191 -8.31 -4.22 0.98
N LEU A 192 -8.51 -2.92 0.81
CA LEU A 192 -9.31 -2.10 1.71
C LEU A 192 -10.78 -2.54 1.78
N SER A 193 -11.36 -3.02 0.68
CA SER A 193 -12.74 -3.52 0.71
C SER A 193 -12.96 -4.66 1.72
N ARG A 194 -11.92 -5.42 2.05
CA ARG A 194 -11.97 -6.51 3.06
C ARG A 194 -11.63 -6.00 4.45
N ILE A 195 -10.57 -5.19 4.56
CA ILE A 195 -10.15 -4.62 5.84
C ILE A 195 -11.25 -3.70 6.39
N SER A 196 -11.89 -2.90 5.54
CA SER A 196 -12.98 -2.02 5.95
C SER A 196 -14.20 -2.81 6.44
N MET A 197 -14.56 -3.93 5.79
CA MET A 197 -15.69 -4.76 6.27
C MET A 197 -15.46 -5.24 7.70
N ARG A 198 -14.24 -5.66 8.04
CA ARG A 198 -13.91 -6.07 9.41
C ARG A 198 -13.95 -4.87 10.35
N MET A 199 -13.15 -3.84 10.10
CA MET A 199 -13.00 -2.69 11.02
C MET A 199 -14.31 -1.93 11.26
N VAL A 200 -15.14 -1.79 10.23
CA VAL A 200 -16.44 -1.12 10.36
C VAL A 200 -17.42 -1.97 11.15
N ASN A 201 -17.50 -3.29 10.87
CA ASN A 201 -18.42 -4.17 11.57
C ASN A 201 -18.03 -4.36 13.05
N ASP A 202 -16.72 -4.51 13.35
CA ASP A 202 -16.25 -4.54 14.75
C ASP A 202 -16.63 -3.24 15.48
N SER A 203 -16.50 -2.08 14.84
CA SER A 203 -16.90 -0.80 15.43
C SER A 203 -18.41 -0.62 15.57
N LEU A 204 -19.21 -1.19 14.65
CA LEU A 204 -20.67 -1.21 14.73
C LEU A 204 -21.14 -2.13 15.86
N GLU A 205 -20.53 -3.31 16.01
CA GLU A 205 -20.83 -4.26 17.09
C GLU A 205 -20.56 -3.64 18.45
N ASP A 206 -19.38 -3.02 18.66
CA ASP A 206 -19.05 -2.27 19.89
C ASP A 206 -20.08 -1.19 20.21
N TRP A 207 -20.62 -0.54 19.18
CA TRP A 207 -21.62 0.52 19.36
C TRP A 207 -23.01 -0.05 19.67
N GLN A 208 -23.42 -1.15 19.02
CA GLN A 208 -24.69 -1.85 19.23
C GLN A 208 -24.77 -2.47 20.62
N LEU A 209 -23.68 -3.05 21.13
CA LEU A 209 -23.59 -3.56 22.50
C LEU A 209 -23.92 -2.49 23.55
N ARG A 210 -23.62 -1.22 23.24
CA ARG A 210 -23.95 -0.07 24.13
C ARG A 210 -25.39 0.44 23.93
N ARG A 211 -26.09 -0.01 22.88
CA ARG A 211 -27.45 0.44 22.51
C ARG A 211 -28.27 -0.72 21.92
N PRO A 212 -28.68 -1.70 22.72
CA PRO A 212 -29.31 -2.92 22.25
C PRO A 212 -30.71 -2.73 21.62
N HIS A 213 -31.27 -1.51 21.69
CA HIS A 213 -32.60 -1.20 21.11
C HIS A 213 -32.52 -0.59 19.70
N ASP A 214 -31.34 -0.27 19.20
CA ASP A 214 -31.17 0.26 17.83
C ASP A 214 -31.14 -0.90 16.82
N GLU A 215 -31.64 -0.65 15.60
CA GLU A 215 -31.58 -1.64 14.51
C GLU A 215 -30.13 -2.04 14.20
N ALA A 216 -29.91 -3.34 14.00
CA ALA A 216 -28.60 -3.86 13.68
C ALA A 216 -28.16 -3.44 12.26
N ILE A 217 -27.19 -2.54 12.18
CA ILE A 217 -26.58 -2.11 10.92
C ILE A 217 -25.39 -3.01 10.64
N VAL A 218 -25.32 -3.58 9.44
CA VAL A 218 -24.19 -4.37 8.96
C VAL A 218 -23.58 -3.67 7.74
N TYR A 219 -22.31 -3.32 7.84
CA TYR A 219 -21.58 -2.76 6.71
C TYR A 219 -21.18 -3.84 5.70
N ARG A 220 -21.44 -3.57 4.43
CA ARG A 220 -21.01 -4.42 3.32
C ARG A 220 -20.40 -3.58 2.22
N ALA A 221 -19.12 -3.79 1.94
CA ALA A 221 -18.48 -3.23 0.75
C ALA A 221 -19.02 -3.95 -0.49
N LEU A 222 -19.77 -3.23 -1.33
CA LEU A 222 -20.43 -3.81 -2.50
C LEU A 222 -19.42 -4.04 -3.65
N PRO A 223 -19.20 -5.30 -4.09
CA PRO A 223 -18.26 -5.60 -5.16
C PRO A 223 -18.52 -4.84 -6.47
N PRO A 224 -19.76 -4.61 -6.94
CA PRO A 224 -20.00 -3.84 -8.16
C PRO A 224 -19.46 -2.42 -8.11
N ARG A 225 -19.62 -1.69 -6.99
CA ARG A 225 -19.12 -0.33 -6.82
C ARG A 225 -17.59 -0.27 -6.85
N ARG A 226 -16.94 -1.15 -6.09
CA ARG A 226 -15.49 -1.31 -6.11
C ARG A 226 -14.97 -1.67 -7.50
N ASN A 227 -15.59 -2.63 -8.17
CA ASN A 227 -15.16 -3.09 -9.49
C ASN A 227 -15.32 -2.00 -10.56
N LEU A 228 -16.38 -1.17 -10.47
CA LEU A 228 -16.54 0.01 -11.32
C LEU A 228 -15.39 1.00 -11.10
N ALA A 229 -15.02 1.28 -9.84
CA ALA A 229 -13.91 2.18 -9.56
C ALA A 229 -12.59 1.63 -10.13
N ILE A 230 -12.30 0.34 -9.95
CA ILE A 230 -11.11 -0.31 -10.51
C ILE A 230 -11.12 -0.25 -12.05
N PHE A 231 -12.26 -0.46 -12.68
CA PHE A 231 -12.41 -0.37 -14.14
C PHE A 231 -12.13 1.03 -14.65
N CYS A 232 -12.71 2.07 -14.03
CA CYS A 232 -12.44 3.46 -14.38
C CYS A 232 -10.94 3.81 -14.22
N ILE A 233 -10.31 3.36 -13.12
CA ILE A 233 -8.90 3.58 -12.86
C ILE A 233 -8.03 2.88 -13.93
N ALA A 234 -8.38 1.66 -14.33
CA ALA A 234 -7.67 0.96 -15.40
C ALA A 234 -7.80 1.71 -16.74
N LEU A 235 -8.99 2.19 -17.09
CA LEU A 235 -9.20 2.98 -18.31
C LEU A 235 -8.42 4.30 -18.27
N TYR A 236 -8.44 5.02 -17.14
CA TYR A 236 -7.64 6.23 -16.96
C TYR A 236 -6.15 5.94 -17.13
N THR A 237 -5.66 4.88 -16.49
CA THR A 237 -4.24 4.49 -16.54
C THR A 237 -3.81 4.15 -17.98
N LEU A 238 -4.64 3.42 -18.72
CA LEU A 238 -4.38 3.11 -20.13
C LEU A 238 -4.42 4.39 -21.00
N ALA A 239 -5.40 5.28 -20.79
CA ALA A 239 -5.48 6.53 -21.53
C ALA A 239 -4.26 7.42 -21.24
N GLU A 240 -3.84 7.58 -19.99
CA GLU A 240 -2.64 8.35 -19.64
C GLU A 240 -1.37 7.73 -20.25
N PHE A 241 -1.29 6.40 -20.28
CA PHE A 241 -0.13 5.67 -20.82
C PHE A 241 0.02 5.82 -22.34
N PHE A 242 -1.07 5.68 -23.11
CA PHE A 242 -1.03 5.69 -24.56
C PHE A 242 -1.30 7.07 -25.19
N LEU A 243 -2.03 7.93 -24.48
CA LEU A 243 -2.47 9.25 -24.94
C LEU A 243 -2.13 10.32 -23.87
N PRO A 244 -0.85 10.50 -23.51
CA PRO A 244 -0.45 11.41 -22.42
C PRO A 244 -0.90 12.84 -22.73
N GLY A 245 -1.53 13.48 -21.75
CA GLY A 245 -2.02 14.85 -21.87
C GLY A 245 -3.34 15.02 -22.66
N ALA A 246 -3.93 13.94 -23.19
CA ALA A 246 -5.18 14.04 -23.92
C ALA A 246 -6.38 14.32 -22.99
N GLN A 247 -7.34 15.12 -23.47
CA GLN A 247 -8.55 15.47 -22.72
C GLN A 247 -9.39 14.24 -22.31
N VAL A 248 -9.35 13.16 -23.08
CA VAL A 248 -10.01 11.89 -22.73
C VAL A 248 -9.53 11.36 -21.38
N GLY A 249 -8.24 11.51 -21.07
CA GLY A 249 -7.68 11.19 -19.75
C GLY A 249 -8.33 12.01 -18.64
N GLY A 250 -8.61 13.30 -18.90
CA GLY A 250 -9.27 14.17 -17.94
C GLY A 250 -10.70 13.72 -17.61
N TRP A 251 -11.50 13.38 -18.62
CA TRP A 251 -12.85 12.85 -18.41
C TRP A 251 -12.84 11.49 -17.68
N LEU A 252 -11.89 10.62 -18.01
CA LEU A 252 -11.71 9.34 -17.31
C LEU A 252 -11.27 9.54 -15.85
N ALA A 253 -10.44 10.54 -15.56
CA ALA A 253 -10.08 10.89 -14.19
C ALA A 253 -11.30 11.37 -13.39
N LEU A 254 -12.19 12.18 -13.98
CA LEU A 254 -13.46 12.56 -13.35
C LEU A 254 -14.41 11.36 -13.17
N ALA A 255 -14.41 10.42 -14.11
CA ALA A 255 -15.15 9.15 -13.96
C ALA A 255 -14.60 8.31 -12.77
N CYS A 256 -13.27 8.26 -12.57
CA CYS A 256 -12.66 7.65 -11.39
C CYS A 256 -13.15 8.34 -10.09
N THR A 257 -13.18 9.67 -10.09
CA THR A 257 -13.69 10.46 -8.96
C THR A 257 -15.14 10.08 -8.62
N ALA A 258 -16.02 10.07 -9.61
CA ALA A 258 -17.42 9.69 -9.44
C ALA A 258 -17.59 8.25 -8.96
N ALA A 259 -16.78 7.31 -9.52
CA ALA A 259 -16.81 5.91 -9.12
C ALA A 259 -16.32 5.72 -7.67
N LEU A 260 -15.31 6.47 -7.22
CA LEU A 260 -14.84 6.44 -5.83
C LEU A 260 -15.85 7.05 -4.87
N PHE A 261 -16.53 8.15 -5.24
CA PHE A 261 -17.67 8.66 -4.47
C PHE A 261 -18.82 7.65 -4.40
N ASN A 262 -19.06 6.89 -5.48
CA ASN A 262 -20.04 5.80 -5.43
C ASN A 262 -19.64 4.68 -4.46
N VAL A 263 -18.33 4.38 -4.29
CA VAL A 263 -17.85 3.45 -3.22
C VAL A 263 -18.14 4.04 -1.85
N LEU A 264 -17.98 5.35 -1.65
CA LEU A 264 -18.26 6.01 -0.37
C LEU A 264 -19.74 5.95 0.03
N ASN A 265 -20.68 5.70 -0.90
CA ASN A 265 -22.07 5.44 -0.55
C ASN A 265 -22.30 4.16 0.29
N ASP A 266 -21.30 3.27 0.37
CA ASP A 266 -21.37 2.10 1.28
C ASP A 266 -21.13 2.52 2.74
N TRP A 267 -20.60 3.72 3.01
CA TRP A 267 -20.11 4.16 4.31
C TRP A 267 -21.14 4.93 5.17
N HIS A 268 -22.43 4.68 5.00
CA HIS A 268 -23.49 5.24 5.84
C HIS A 268 -23.58 4.48 7.18
N VAL A 269 -22.54 4.54 7.96
CA VAL A 269 -22.35 3.73 9.18
C VAL A 269 -22.50 4.55 10.49
N GLY A 270 -23.07 5.75 10.37
CA GLY A 270 -23.36 6.60 11.50
C GLY A 270 -22.13 6.93 12.36
N ARG A 271 -22.26 6.83 13.67
CA ARG A 271 -21.19 7.20 14.62
C ARG A 271 -19.97 6.27 14.58
N ALA A 272 -20.09 5.04 14.06
CA ALA A 272 -18.97 4.13 13.87
C ALA A 272 -17.90 4.72 12.95
N LEU A 273 -18.28 5.65 12.04
CA LEU A 273 -17.34 6.37 11.18
C LEU A 273 -16.27 7.14 11.96
N PHE A 274 -16.56 7.64 13.16
CA PHE A 274 -15.63 8.41 13.98
C PHE A 274 -14.66 7.54 14.79
N ASN A 275 -14.73 6.21 14.66
CA ASN A 275 -13.65 5.35 15.12
C ASN A 275 -12.38 5.68 14.34
N ARG A 276 -11.24 5.87 15.01
CA ARG A 276 -9.95 6.28 14.42
C ARG A 276 -9.51 5.39 13.24
N TRP A 277 -9.78 4.11 13.32
CA TRP A 277 -9.42 3.13 12.28
C TRP A 277 -10.36 3.24 11.07
N VAL A 278 -11.66 3.29 11.34
CA VAL A 278 -12.71 3.43 10.33
C VAL A 278 -12.55 4.77 9.59
N LEU A 279 -12.34 5.86 10.33
CA LEU A 279 -12.13 7.19 9.75
C LEU A 279 -10.87 7.24 8.87
N SER A 280 -9.77 6.62 9.31
CA SER A 280 -8.55 6.56 8.49
C SER A 280 -8.78 5.87 7.16
N LEU A 281 -9.51 4.73 7.15
CA LEU A 281 -9.84 4.00 5.92
C LEU A 281 -10.82 4.80 5.03
N TYR A 282 -11.79 5.49 5.61
CA TYR A 282 -12.71 6.38 4.90
C TYR A 282 -11.99 7.53 4.18
N LEU A 283 -11.04 8.17 4.88
CA LEU A 283 -10.23 9.26 4.31
C LEU A 283 -9.34 8.82 3.15
N VAL A 284 -8.90 7.55 3.10
CA VAL A 284 -8.17 7.00 1.95
C VAL A 284 -9.01 7.15 0.67
N TYR A 285 -10.28 6.76 0.69
CA TYR A 285 -11.17 6.86 -0.48
C TYR A 285 -11.38 8.32 -0.90
N TRP A 286 -11.56 9.23 0.07
CA TRP A 286 -11.66 10.66 -0.20
C TRP A 286 -10.41 11.21 -0.87
N LEU A 287 -9.22 10.88 -0.35
CA LEU A 287 -7.97 11.37 -0.92
C LEU A 287 -7.68 10.77 -2.30
N MET A 288 -8.11 9.54 -2.56
CA MET A 288 -8.08 8.97 -3.90
C MET A 288 -9.03 9.70 -4.85
N ALA A 289 -10.27 9.97 -4.43
CA ALA A 289 -11.25 10.71 -5.24
C ALA A 289 -10.75 12.12 -5.57
N LEU A 290 -10.24 12.85 -4.57
CA LEU A 290 -9.65 14.19 -4.76
C LEU A 290 -8.40 14.14 -5.65
N GLY A 291 -7.59 13.07 -5.57
CA GLY A 291 -6.44 12.88 -6.43
C GLY A 291 -6.84 12.77 -7.91
N TYR A 292 -7.82 11.93 -8.22
CA TYR A 292 -8.34 11.82 -9.58
C TYR A 292 -9.09 13.08 -10.02
N ALA A 293 -9.82 13.77 -9.14
CA ALA A 293 -10.43 15.07 -9.45
C ALA A 293 -9.36 16.10 -9.85
N ALA A 294 -8.26 16.19 -9.09
CA ALA A 294 -7.15 17.09 -9.41
C ALA A 294 -6.48 16.74 -10.75
N LEU A 295 -6.34 15.44 -11.09
CA LEU A 295 -5.86 15.01 -12.41
C LEU A 295 -6.82 15.41 -13.53
N GLY A 296 -8.13 15.25 -13.31
CA GLY A 296 -9.16 15.70 -14.26
C GLY A 296 -9.09 17.20 -14.51
N VAL A 297 -9.03 18.00 -13.43
CA VAL A 297 -8.86 19.46 -13.49
C VAL A 297 -7.58 19.84 -14.23
N SER A 298 -6.48 19.14 -13.97
CA SER A 298 -5.20 19.40 -14.64
C SER A 298 -5.27 19.15 -16.16
N LEU A 299 -5.90 18.04 -16.59
CA LEU A 299 -5.96 17.64 -17.99
C LEU A 299 -6.98 18.44 -18.82
N LEU A 300 -8.11 18.84 -18.20
CA LEU A 300 -9.18 19.53 -18.90
C LEU A 300 -9.00 21.05 -18.92
N TRP A 301 -8.55 21.63 -17.83
CA TRP A 301 -8.49 23.08 -17.67
C TRP A 301 -7.08 23.63 -17.42
N GLN A 302 -6.06 22.76 -17.29
CA GLN A 302 -4.67 23.14 -17.01
C GLN A 302 -4.50 24.06 -15.76
N ALA A 303 -5.48 24.00 -14.85
CA ALA A 303 -5.48 24.82 -13.65
C ALA A 303 -4.49 24.34 -12.56
N LEU A 304 -4.04 23.10 -12.64
CA LEU A 304 -3.09 22.48 -11.72
C LEU A 304 -2.07 21.64 -12.50
N PRO A 305 -0.84 21.48 -12.00
CA PRO A 305 0.10 20.52 -12.57
C PRO A 305 -0.36 19.09 -12.25
N LEU A 306 -0.12 18.13 -13.14
CA LEU A 306 -0.45 16.70 -12.95
C LEU A 306 0.15 16.12 -11.67
N SER A 307 1.31 16.65 -11.23
CA SER A 307 1.94 16.24 -9.99
C SER A 307 1.08 16.47 -8.75
N ALA A 308 0.17 17.46 -8.77
CA ALA A 308 -0.74 17.72 -7.65
C ALA A 308 -1.66 16.52 -7.39
N GLY A 309 -2.35 16.05 -8.41
CA GLY A 309 -3.23 14.87 -8.31
C GLY A 309 -2.45 13.59 -8.01
N ARG A 310 -1.30 13.39 -8.67
CA ARG A 310 -0.46 12.21 -8.40
C ARG A 310 0.00 12.15 -6.94
N HIS A 311 0.36 13.28 -6.31
CA HIS A 311 0.76 13.29 -4.90
C HIS A 311 -0.42 13.13 -3.93
N LEU A 312 -1.62 13.59 -4.27
CA LEU A 312 -2.83 13.24 -3.51
C LEU A 312 -3.06 11.73 -3.52
N LEU A 313 -2.89 11.07 -4.68
CA LEU A 313 -2.98 9.61 -4.78
C LEU A 313 -1.86 8.91 -4.00
N THR A 314 -0.61 9.37 -4.10
CA THR A 314 0.53 8.65 -3.52
C THR A 314 0.72 8.94 -2.03
N ILE A 315 0.60 10.19 -1.57
CA ILE A 315 0.70 10.54 -0.14
C ILE A 315 -0.60 10.18 0.58
N GLY A 316 -1.73 10.67 0.06
CA GLY A 316 -3.03 10.52 0.69
C GLY A 316 -3.62 9.12 0.48
N GLY A 317 -3.75 8.69 -0.78
CA GLY A 317 -4.33 7.39 -1.11
C GLY A 317 -3.43 6.22 -0.68
N LEU A 318 -2.26 6.09 -1.27
CA LEU A 318 -1.35 4.97 -1.02
C LEU A 318 -0.66 5.07 0.34
N GLY A 319 -0.13 6.24 0.72
CA GLY A 319 0.59 6.41 1.98
C GLY A 319 -0.28 6.14 3.19
N LEU A 320 -1.46 6.76 3.27
CA LEU A 320 -2.39 6.55 4.37
C LEU A 320 -2.94 5.11 4.40
N SER A 321 -3.22 4.49 3.25
CA SER A 321 -3.68 3.11 3.19
C SER A 321 -2.62 2.13 3.67
N ILE A 322 -1.37 2.27 3.21
CA ILE A 322 -0.24 1.43 3.64
C ILE A 322 0.00 1.60 5.14
N PHE A 323 -0.01 2.84 5.65
CA PHE A 323 0.07 3.12 7.08
C PHE A 323 -1.02 2.39 7.86
N ALA A 324 -2.29 2.54 7.45
CA ALA A 324 -3.42 1.91 8.13
C ALA A 324 -3.32 0.37 8.11
N VAL A 325 -2.98 -0.21 6.96
CA VAL A 325 -2.79 -1.67 6.82
C VAL A 325 -1.66 -2.18 7.72
N ILE A 326 -0.50 -1.51 7.72
CA ILE A 326 0.63 -1.89 8.59
C ILE A 326 0.23 -1.79 10.08
N ALA A 327 -0.51 -0.76 10.46
CA ALA A 327 -0.91 -0.55 11.85
C ALA A 327 -2.01 -1.53 12.29
N ILE A 328 -2.96 -1.87 11.43
CA ILE A 328 -4.05 -2.82 11.72
C ILE A 328 -3.53 -4.26 11.63
N ALA A 329 -3.18 -4.70 10.42
CA ALA A 329 -2.79 -6.08 10.17
C ALA A 329 -1.48 -6.46 10.90
N GLY A 330 -0.52 -5.53 10.98
CA GLY A 330 0.73 -5.77 11.68
C GLY A 330 0.56 -6.08 13.17
N ARG A 331 -0.38 -5.43 13.86
CA ARG A 331 -0.66 -5.74 15.27
C ARG A 331 -1.51 -6.99 15.43
N THR A 332 -2.61 -7.12 14.70
CA THR A 332 -3.48 -8.31 14.81
C THR A 332 -2.72 -9.60 14.54
N HIS A 333 -1.96 -9.67 13.46
CA HIS A 333 -1.12 -10.85 13.17
C HIS A 333 0.13 -10.99 14.08
N SER A 334 0.44 -9.99 14.89
CA SER A 334 1.45 -10.10 15.96
C SER A 334 0.87 -10.57 17.31
N GLY A 335 -0.41 -10.89 17.37
CA GLY A 335 -1.08 -11.31 18.60
C GLY A 335 -1.35 -10.14 19.56
N GLU A 336 -1.49 -8.92 19.04
CA GLU A 336 -1.75 -7.73 19.85
C GLU A 336 -3.07 -7.05 19.45
N ALA A 337 -3.77 -6.50 20.43
CA ALA A 337 -4.94 -5.65 20.17
C ALA A 337 -4.54 -4.37 19.41
N LEU A 338 -5.52 -3.75 18.76
CA LEU A 338 -5.32 -2.46 18.07
C LEU A 338 -4.83 -1.41 19.06
N ASP A 339 -3.90 -0.57 18.60
CA ASP A 339 -3.20 0.38 19.48
C ASP A 339 -4.13 1.55 19.89
N PRO A 340 -4.40 1.73 21.19
CA PRO A 340 -5.23 2.83 21.68
C PRO A 340 -4.50 4.17 21.75
N ARG A 341 -3.17 4.18 21.64
CA ARG A 341 -2.33 5.37 21.82
C ARG A 341 -2.56 6.43 20.76
N PRO A 342 -2.31 7.72 21.04
CA PRO A 342 -2.62 8.82 20.12
C PRO A 342 -1.72 8.91 18.89
N TRP A 343 -0.58 8.20 18.85
CA TRP A 343 0.30 8.23 17.68
C TRP A 343 -0.39 7.78 16.39
N VAL A 344 -1.38 6.91 16.48
CA VAL A 344 -2.12 6.40 15.30
C VAL A 344 -2.93 7.53 14.63
N PRO A 345 -3.87 8.21 15.33
CA PRO A 345 -4.60 9.31 14.71
C PRO A 345 -3.67 10.49 14.37
N ILE A 346 -2.61 10.76 15.15
CA ILE A 346 -1.63 11.79 14.81
C ILE A 346 -0.96 11.48 13.48
N SER A 347 -0.48 10.25 13.26
CA SER A 347 0.13 9.85 11.99
C SER A 347 -0.85 9.93 10.81
N ALA A 348 -2.10 9.50 11.01
CA ALA A 348 -3.13 9.60 9.98
C ALA A 348 -3.40 11.07 9.61
N VAL A 349 -3.55 11.97 10.59
CA VAL A 349 -3.72 13.41 10.38
C VAL A 349 -2.51 14.00 9.66
N LEU A 350 -1.29 13.64 10.05
CA LEU A 350 -0.07 14.11 9.39
C LEU A 350 -0.01 13.69 7.91
N LEU A 351 -0.44 12.47 7.57
CA LEU A 351 -0.49 12.02 6.17
C LEU A 351 -1.56 12.76 5.36
N VAL A 352 -2.74 13.00 5.94
CA VAL A 352 -3.79 13.83 5.31
C VAL A 352 -3.27 15.26 5.10
N LEU A 353 -2.71 15.88 6.13
CA LEU A 353 -2.13 17.23 6.04
C LEU A 353 -0.98 17.26 5.02
N GLY A 354 -0.10 16.26 5.01
CA GLY A 354 0.97 16.13 4.04
C GLY A 354 0.46 16.14 2.60
N ALA A 355 -0.62 15.38 2.32
CA ALA A 355 -1.24 15.37 1.00
C ALA A 355 -1.85 16.73 0.63
N LEU A 356 -2.54 17.39 1.56
CA LEU A 356 -3.14 18.72 1.35
C LEU A 356 -2.08 19.81 1.19
N LEU A 357 -1.01 19.79 2.00
CA LEU A 357 0.12 20.71 1.87
C LEU A 357 0.82 20.57 0.51
N ARG A 358 0.94 19.32 0.02
CA ARG A 358 1.53 19.05 -1.30
C ARG A 358 0.63 19.56 -2.44
N LEU A 359 -0.69 19.45 -2.29
CA LEU A 359 -1.65 20.09 -3.19
C LEU A 359 -1.50 21.61 -3.13
N GLY A 360 -1.50 22.20 -1.93
CA GLY A 360 -1.32 23.63 -1.71
C GLY A 360 -0.05 24.17 -2.34
N ALA A 361 1.06 23.41 -2.28
CA ALA A 361 2.31 23.78 -2.96
C ALA A 361 2.17 23.91 -4.48
N SER A 362 1.10 23.38 -5.07
CA SER A 362 0.84 23.47 -6.51
C SER A 362 -0.04 24.66 -6.89
N LEU A 363 -0.54 25.42 -5.91
CA LEU A 363 -1.40 26.58 -6.13
C LEU A 363 -0.58 27.84 -6.42
N PRO A 364 -0.99 28.69 -7.40
CA PRO A 364 -0.31 29.93 -7.70
C PRO A 364 -0.27 30.88 -6.47
N GLY A 365 0.86 31.54 -6.25
CA GLY A 365 1.03 32.51 -5.17
C GLY A 365 1.28 31.90 -3.78
N TRP A 366 1.24 30.59 -3.62
CA TRP A 366 1.52 29.92 -2.35
C TRP A 366 3.03 29.60 -2.20
N PRO A 367 3.56 29.58 -0.96
CA PRO A 367 4.99 29.38 -0.71
C PRO A 367 5.43 27.95 -1.00
N TYR A 368 5.70 27.65 -2.27
CA TYR A 368 6.02 26.29 -2.77
C TYR A 368 7.04 25.53 -1.91
N GLN A 369 8.21 26.13 -1.65
CA GLN A 369 9.29 25.45 -0.91
C GLN A 369 8.95 25.14 0.53
N ALA A 370 8.20 26.02 1.20
CA ALA A 370 7.77 25.82 2.57
C ALA A 370 6.74 24.69 2.66
N LEU A 371 5.73 24.71 1.78
CA LEU A 371 4.67 23.71 1.76
C LEU A 371 5.18 22.34 1.33
N LEU A 372 6.10 22.29 0.36
CA LEU A 372 6.76 21.05 -0.05
C LEU A 372 7.55 20.45 1.11
N GLY A 373 8.34 21.27 1.82
CA GLY A 373 9.11 20.84 2.99
C GLY A 373 8.21 20.35 4.12
N ALA A 374 7.15 21.10 4.43
CA ALA A 374 6.17 20.73 5.46
C ALA A 374 5.43 19.42 5.12
N SER A 375 5.05 19.22 3.85
CA SER A 375 4.43 17.98 3.37
C SER A 375 5.34 16.78 3.59
N GLY A 376 6.60 16.87 3.15
CA GLY A 376 7.54 15.77 3.32
C GLY A 376 7.91 15.52 4.79
N LEU A 377 8.01 16.57 5.62
CA LEU A 377 8.23 16.42 7.07
C LEU A 377 7.04 15.71 7.73
N ALA A 378 5.80 16.07 7.36
CA ALA A 378 4.60 15.39 7.87
C ALA A 378 4.61 13.89 7.56
N TRP A 379 5.00 13.50 6.34
CA TRP A 379 5.20 12.10 5.95
C TRP A 379 6.29 11.42 6.80
N ILE A 380 7.47 12.03 6.91
CA ILE A 380 8.61 11.46 7.67
C ILE A 380 8.20 11.23 9.12
N VAL A 381 7.58 12.22 9.78
CA VAL A 381 7.15 12.11 11.18
C VAL A 381 6.09 11.02 11.34
N ALA A 382 5.09 10.94 10.45
CA ALA A 382 4.06 9.92 10.49
C ALA A 382 4.63 8.50 10.44
N PHE A 383 5.53 8.23 9.48
CA PHE A 383 6.14 6.91 9.34
C PHE A 383 7.25 6.64 10.38
N ALA A 384 7.93 7.67 10.90
CA ALA A 384 8.86 7.52 12.02
C ALA A 384 8.12 7.12 13.32
N LEU A 385 6.95 7.69 13.58
CA LEU A 385 6.08 7.26 14.69
C LEU A 385 5.66 5.80 14.49
N ALA A 386 5.21 5.41 13.29
CA ALA A 386 4.87 4.03 12.98
C ALA A 386 6.07 3.09 13.19
N LEU A 387 7.26 3.45 12.71
CA LEU A 387 8.48 2.68 12.90
C LEU A 387 8.84 2.55 14.39
N ARG A 388 8.71 3.63 15.16
CA ARG A 388 9.01 3.66 16.61
C ARG A 388 8.11 2.72 17.41
N TYR A 389 6.81 2.67 17.05
CA TYR A 389 5.83 1.91 17.84
C TYR A 389 5.62 0.49 17.33
N LEU A 390 5.71 0.24 16.03
CA LEU A 390 5.52 -1.08 15.42
C LEU A 390 6.83 -1.85 15.23
N GLY A 391 7.96 -1.14 15.06
CA GLY A 391 9.25 -1.78 14.84
C GLY A 391 9.61 -2.78 15.94
N MET A 392 9.39 -2.42 17.20
CA MET A 392 9.61 -3.33 18.33
C MET A 392 8.63 -4.50 18.34
N VAL A 393 7.37 -4.27 17.97
CA VAL A 393 6.37 -5.35 17.87
C VAL A 393 6.79 -6.38 16.83
N PHE A 394 7.27 -5.92 15.67
CA PHE A 394 7.71 -6.82 14.60
C PHE A 394 9.05 -7.51 14.88
N ALA A 395 9.90 -6.91 15.69
CA ALA A 395 11.20 -7.47 16.09
C ALA A 395 11.13 -8.37 17.33
N SER A 396 10.01 -8.41 18.04
CA SER A 396 9.82 -9.17 19.29
C SER A 396 9.03 -10.46 19.06
N PRO A 397 9.17 -11.48 19.93
CA PRO A 397 8.27 -12.62 19.97
C PRO A 397 6.82 -12.18 20.16
N ARG A 398 5.87 -13.01 19.76
CA ARG A 398 4.43 -12.76 19.97
C ARG A 398 4.12 -12.86 21.47
N ARG A 399 3.31 -11.94 21.98
CA ARG A 399 2.89 -11.93 23.40
C ARG A 399 1.90 -13.01 23.75
N ASP A 400 1.11 -13.46 22.75
CA ASP A 400 0.16 -14.58 22.90
C ASP A 400 0.82 -15.97 22.78
N GLY A 401 2.14 -16.03 22.64
CA GLY A 401 2.90 -17.28 22.51
C GLY A 401 2.82 -17.94 21.12
N GLY A 402 2.09 -17.35 20.17
CA GLY A 402 1.96 -17.87 18.81
C GLY A 402 3.31 -17.92 18.07
N THR A 403 3.47 -18.91 17.19
CA THR A 403 4.71 -19.15 16.45
C THR A 403 4.62 -18.86 14.96
N GLY A 404 3.48 -18.34 14.49
CA GLY A 404 3.18 -18.08 13.08
C GLY A 404 2.40 -16.78 12.83
N CYS A 405 1.73 -16.75 11.68
CA CYS A 405 0.90 -15.63 11.23
C CYS A 405 -0.54 -15.64 11.75
N GLU A 406 -0.88 -16.57 12.62
CA GLU A 406 -2.24 -16.74 13.15
C GLU A 406 -2.70 -15.48 13.86
N GLU A 407 -3.97 -15.10 13.67
CA GLU A 407 -4.60 -14.07 14.49
C GLU A 407 -4.77 -14.59 15.93
N PRO A 408 -4.83 -13.71 16.95
CA PRO A 408 -5.22 -14.12 18.31
C PRO A 408 -6.58 -14.81 18.21
N LEU A 409 -6.73 -15.97 18.82
CA LEU A 409 -8.03 -16.54 19.08
C LEU A 409 -8.77 -15.52 19.95
N ASP A 410 -9.90 -15.00 19.46
CA ASP A 410 -10.75 -14.11 20.26
C ASP A 410 -11.03 -14.82 21.58
N ALA A 411 -10.57 -14.22 22.68
CA ALA A 411 -10.81 -14.72 24.04
C ALA A 411 -12.29 -14.52 24.44
N GLY A 412 -13.22 -14.96 23.61
CA GLY A 412 -14.66 -14.73 23.81
C GLY A 412 -15.60 -15.58 22.97
N HIS A 413 -15.14 -16.19 21.88
CA HIS A 413 -15.97 -17.16 21.16
C HIS A 413 -15.53 -18.59 21.49
N GLU A 414 -15.88 -19.06 22.67
CA GLU A 414 -16.10 -20.51 22.85
C GLU A 414 -17.10 -20.94 21.79
N SER A 415 -16.58 -21.65 20.80
CA SER A 415 -17.34 -22.38 19.81
C SER A 415 -18.40 -23.23 20.54
N THR A 416 -19.65 -22.77 20.56
CA THR A 416 -20.79 -23.66 20.67
C THR A 416 -20.86 -24.46 19.38
N ALA A 417 -19.95 -25.41 19.24
CA ALA A 417 -20.07 -26.48 18.28
C ALA A 417 -21.31 -27.29 18.70
N ALA A 418 -22.43 -27.04 18.03
CA ALA A 418 -23.62 -27.87 18.14
C ALA A 418 -23.21 -29.33 17.85
N PRO A 419 -23.64 -30.30 18.67
CA PRO A 419 -23.37 -31.71 18.43
C PRO A 419 -23.98 -32.11 17.08
N ARG A 420 -23.18 -32.71 16.22
CA ARG A 420 -23.68 -33.37 15.01
C ARG A 420 -24.60 -34.51 15.47
N CYS A 421 -25.91 -34.34 15.32
CA CYS A 421 -26.84 -35.46 15.33
C CYS A 421 -26.65 -36.26 14.05
N GLY A 422 -26.59 -37.56 14.22
CA GLY A 422 -26.31 -38.59 13.26
C GLY A 422 -27.30 -38.74 12.09
#